data_2863a017fbe5228535e71a615ddbb3a5
#
_entry.id   2863a017fbe5228535e71a615ddbb3a5
#
_cell.length_a   1.000
_cell.length_b   1.000
_cell.length_c   1.000
_cell.angle_alpha   90.00
_cell.angle_beta   90.00
_cell.angle_gamma   90.00
#
_symmetry.space_group_name_H-M   'P 1'
#
loop_
_entity.id
_entity.type
_entity.pdbx_description
1 polymer ?
#
loop_
_entity_poly.entity_id
_entity_poly.type
_entity_poly.pdbx_seq_one_letter_code
_entity_poly.pdbx_strand_id
1 'polypeptide(L)'
;LLSDEGVIFISIDDNEVDNLRKIASEIFGEANFVAQLVWEKKKKGAFLSKNYINMKEYVLVYAKKKTSFGGLIGERTKEEETYPCIKTTNDRGIRVIRKGTPSKYKDSDYVIKANTRVSSGNMELIYLDDLIVADSVLQSDVRIDSNWIYSQASLDEYARDGLLYITQDNYIRRIV
;
A
#
# COMPACT_ATOMS: atom_id res chain seq x y z
N LEU A 1 -16.13 -33.34 -5.74
CA LEU A 1 -16.41 -32.77 -7.06
C LEU A 1 -16.74 -31.28 -6.89
N LEU A 2 -16.07 -30.42 -7.65
CA LEU A 2 -16.25 -28.96 -7.57
C LEU A 2 -17.64 -28.53 -8.07
N SER A 3 -18.28 -27.61 -7.34
CA SER A 3 -19.43 -26.85 -7.83
C SER A 3 -19.01 -25.93 -8.99
N ASP A 4 -19.96 -25.35 -9.72
CA ASP A 4 -19.64 -24.44 -10.84
C ASP A 4 -18.90 -23.16 -10.40
N GLU A 5 -19.11 -22.71 -9.16
CA GLU A 5 -18.42 -21.60 -8.53
C GLU A 5 -17.12 -22.03 -7.81
N GLY A 6 -16.85 -23.34 -7.74
CA GLY A 6 -15.77 -23.92 -6.97
C GLY A 6 -14.40 -23.66 -7.59
N VAL A 7 -13.40 -23.60 -6.70
CA VAL A 7 -11.98 -23.46 -7.06
C VAL A 7 -11.16 -24.56 -6.41
N ILE A 8 -10.05 -24.89 -7.01
CA ILE A 8 -9.05 -25.81 -6.48
C ILE A 8 -7.72 -25.06 -6.28
N PHE A 9 -7.08 -25.33 -5.15
CA PHE A 9 -5.75 -24.86 -4.83
C PHE A 9 -4.82 -26.07 -4.78
N ILE A 10 -3.73 -26.02 -5.52
CA ILE A 10 -2.79 -27.14 -5.63
C ILE A 10 -1.40 -26.62 -5.30
N SER A 11 -0.85 -27.02 -4.15
CA SER A 11 0.53 -26.67 -3.76
C SER A 11 1.53 -27.53 -4.52
N ILE A 12 2.62 -26.92 -4.99
CA ILE A 12 3.67 -27.57 -5.79
C ILE A 12 4.98 -26.80 -5.61
N ASP A 13 6.09 -27.50 -5.80
CA ASP A 13 7.42 -26.91 -5.81
C ASP A 13 7.88 -26.47 -7.22
N ASP A 14 9.09 -25.90 -7.30
CA ASP A 14 9.68 -25.42 -8.54
C ASP A 14 9.91 -26.55 -9.59
N ASN A 15 10.06 -27.80 -9.15
CA ASN A 15 10.46 -28.89 -10.07
C ASN A 15 9.31 -29.30 -10.98
N GLU A 16 8.08 -29.29 -10.47
CA GLU A 16 6.92 -29.85 -11.16
C GLU A 16 5.82 -28.82 -11.48
N VAL A 17 6.02 -27.54 -11.14
CA VAL A 17 5.00 -26.51 -11.35
C VAL A 17 4.56 -26.37 -12.80
N ASP A 18 5.47 -26.46 -13.76
CA ASP A 18 5.17 -26.33 -15.17
C ASP A 18 4.39 -27.56 -15.70
N ASN A 19 4.75 -28.76 -15.23
CA ASN A 19 4.04 -30.00 -15.59
C ASN A 19 2.63 -30.01 -14.99
N LEU A 20 2.52 -29.63 -13.71
CA LEU A 20 1.21 -29.54 -13.07
C LEU A 20 0.31 -28.50 -13.76
N ARG A 21 0.87 -27.37 -14.18
CA ARG A 21 0.11 -26.33 -14.90
C ARG A 21 -0.46 -26.85 -16.22
N LYS A 22 0.33 -27.61 -16.99
CA LYS A 22 -0.14 -28.24 -18.25
C LYS A 22 -1.28 -29.22 -17.98
N ILE A 23 -1.10 -30.14 -17.04
CA ILE A 23 -2.12 -31.11 -16.65
C ILE A 23 -3.40 -30.43 -16.16
N ALA A 24 -3.26 -29.44 -15.29
CA ALA A 24 -4.40 -28.68 -14.77
C ALA A 24 -5.13 -27.90 -15.87
N SER A 25 -4.40 -27.35 -16.85
CA SER A 25 -5.00 -26.69 -18.02
C SER A 25 -5.74 -27.69 -18.94
N GLU A 26 -5.26 -28.93 -19.07
CA GLU A 26 -5.97 -29.99 -19.81
C GLU A 26 -7.27 -30.40 -19.09
N ILE A 27 -7.25 -30.51 -17.76
CA ILE A 27 -8.39 -30.96 -16.97
C ILE A 27 -9.46 -29.86 -16.80
N PHE A 28 -9.02 -28.63 -16.43
CA PHE A 28 -9.92 -27.54 -16.09
C PHE A 28 -10.14 -26.55 -17.25
N GLY A 29 -9.29 -26.59 -18.28
CA GLY A 29 -9.22 -25.58 -19.33
C GLY A 29 -8.34 -24.39 -18.95
N GLU A 30 -7.49 -23.92 -19.87
CA GLU A 30 -6.59 -22.78 -19.64
C GLU A 30 -7.35 -21.50 -19.31
N ALA A 31 -8.54 -21.29 -19.90
CA ALA A 31 -9.41 -20.15 -19.62
C ALA A 31 -9.88 -20.08 -18.15
N ASN A 32 -9.84 -21.20 -17.44
CA ASN A 32 -10.23 -21.31 -16.04
C ASN A 32 -9.05 -21.16 -15.06
N PHE A 33 -7.85 -20.92 -15.57
CA PHE A 33 -6.72 -20.53 -14.74
C PHE A 33 -7.01 -19.20 -14.04
N VAL A 34 -6.88 -19.18 -12.69
CA VAL A 34 -7.13 -17.98 -11.86
C VAL A 34 -5.83 -17.30 -11.50
N ALA A 35 -4.92 -18.03 -10.86
CA ALA A 35 -3.66 -17.46 -10.37
C ALA A 35 -2.59 -18.54 -10.10
N GLN A 36 -1.34 -18.10 -10.12
CA GLN A 36 -0.20 -18.82 -9.52
C GLN A 36 0.31 -17.95 -8.37
N LEU A 37 0.07 -18.40 -7.16
CA LEU A 37 0.50 -17.73 -5.95
C LEU A 37 1.90 -18.20 -5.56
N VAL A 38 2.70 -17.32 -4.97
CA VAL A 38 4.00 -17.65 -4.40
C VAL A 38 3.85 -17.79 -2.91
N TRP A 39 4.21 -18.96 -2.37
CA TRP A 39 4.21 -19.24 -0.96
C TRP A 39 5.63 -19.13 -0.40
N GLU A 40 5.89 -18.17 0.49
CA GLU A 40 7.16 -18.06 1.19
C GLU A 40 7.22 -19.12 2.31
N LYS A 41 8.00 -20.19 2.09
CA LYS A 41 8.10 -21.32 3.01
C LYS A 41 8.98 -21.04 4.22
N LYS A 42 10.03 -20.23 4.05
CA LYS A 42 11.01 -19.90 5.09
C LYS A 42 11.56 -18.51 4.89
N LYS A 43 11.71 -17.76 5.99
CA LYS A 43 12.42 -16.47 6.00
C LYS A 43 13.94 -16.57 6.14
N LYS A 44 14.45 -17.72 6.53
CA LYS A 44 15.91 -18.00 6.69
C LYS A 44 16.26 -19.24 5.89
N GLY A 45 17.36 -19.15 5.16
CA GLY A 45 17.86 -20.24 4.35
C GLY A 45 18.26 -21.47 5.16
N ALA A 46 18.27 -22.64 4.51
CA ALA A 46 18.76 -23.89 5.07
C ALA A 46 20.25 -24.07 4.73
N PHE A 47 21.07 -24.46 5.70
CA PHE A 47 22.54 -24.64 5.57
C PHE A 47 22.96 -25.82 4.68
N LEU A 48 22.01 -26.61 4.15
CA LEU A 48 22.27 -27.86 3.45
C LEU A 48 22.34 -27.74 1.91
N SER A 49 22.02 -26.58 1.34
CA SER A 49 22.10 -26.39 -0.11
C SER A 49 23.47 -25.82 -0.52
N LYS A 50 24.11 -26.46 -1.49
CA LYS A 50 25.44 -26.04 -1.98
C LYS A 50 25.41 -24.84 -2.92
N ASN A 51 24.33 -24.64 -3.65
CA ASN A 51 24.31 -23.67 -4.75
C ASN A 51 23.27 -22.55 -4.52
N TYR A 52 22.06 -22.88 -4.10
CA TYR A 52 20.98 -21.90 -3.81
C TYR A 52 20.02 -22.47 -2.78
N ILE A 53 19.28 -21.58 -2.15
CA ILE A 53 18.31 -21.94 -1.14
C ILE A 53 16.92 -21.68 -1.73
N ASN A 54 16.11 -22.73 -1.87
CA ASN A 54 14.73 -22.59 -2.26
C ASN A 54 13.89 -22.17 -1.04
N MET A 55 13.34 -20.95 -1.09
CA MET A 55 12.55 -20.34 0.00
C MET A 55 11.07 -20.26 -0.33
N LYS A 56 10.68 -20.69 -1.53
CA LYS A 56 9.30 -20.53 -2.05
C LYS A 56 8.76 -21.87 -2.56
N GLU A 57 7.45 -21.97 -2.52
CA GLU A 57 6.63 -22.95 -3.25
C GLU A 57 5.52 -22.19 -3.99
N TYR A 58 4.80 -22.88 -4.84
CA TYR A 58 3.70 -22.30 -5.58
C TYR A 58 2.36 -22.91 -5.19
N VAL A 59 1.30 -22.14 -5.36
CA VAL A 59 -0.06 -22.63 -5.30
C VAL A 59 -0.75 -22.26 -6.59
N LEU A 60 -1.06 -23.26 -7.41
CA LEU A 60 -1.86 -23.07 -8.63
C LEU A 60 -3.34 -23.03 -8.25
N VAL A 61 -4.06 -22.05 -8.81
CA VAL A 61 -5.48 -21.86 -8.56
C VAL A 61 -6.23 -21.96 -9.86
N TYR A 62 -7.16 -22.92 -9.95
CA TYR A 62 -8.08 -23.10 -11.07
C TYR A 62 -9.52 -23.05 -10.59
N ALA A 63 -10.37 -22.34 -11.31
CA ALA A 63 -11.82 -22.41 -11.11
C ALA A 63 -12.42 -23.54 -11.96
N LYS A 64 -13.56 -24.09 -11.55
CA LYS A 64 -14.33 -24.98 -12.44
C LYS A 64 -14.92 -24.18 -13.62
N LYS A 65 -15.49 -23.00 -13.33
CA LYS A 65 -15.93 -22.00 -14.31
C LYS A 65 -15.51 -20.61 -13.83
N LYS A 66 -14.48 -20.04 -14.44
CA LYS A 66 -13.98 -18.72 -14.06
C LYS A 66 -15.03 -17.60 -14.18
N THR A 67 -15.96 -17.74 -15.12
CA THR A 67 -17.08 -16.80 -15.30
C THR A 67 -18.12 -16.82 -14.16
N SER A 68 -18.19 -17.91 -13.41
CA SER A 68 -19.08 -18.06 -12.25
C SER A 68 -18.35 -17.85 -10.91
N PHE A 69 -17.02 -17.74 -10.97
CA PHE A 69 -16.19 -17.58 -9.79
C PHE A 69 -16.21 -16.13 -9.28
N GLY A 70 -16.68 -15.92 -8.05
CA GLY A 70 -16.85 -14.59 -7.44
C GLY A 70 -15.56 -13.90 -6.97
N GLY A 71 -14.38 -14.51 -7.21
CA GLY A 71 -13.09 -13.99 -6.77
C GLY A 71 -12.55 -14.64 -5.49
N LEU A 72 -11.27 -14.41 -5.20
CA LEU A 72 -10.64 -14.78 -3.93
C LEU A 72 -10.91 -13.66 -2.92
N ILE A 73 -11.48 -14.02 -1.78
CA ILE A 73 -11.66 -13.09 -0.67
C ILE A 73 -10.38 -13.13 0.15
N GLY A 74 -9.60 -12.05 0.08
CA GLY A 74 -8.44 -11.83 0.94
C GLY A 74 -8.85 -11.36 2.35
N GLU A 75 -7.91 -11.43 3.27
CA GLU A 75 -8.08 -10.79 4.57
C GLU A 75 -8.17 -9.27 4.35
N ARG A 76 -9.23 -8.65 4.87
CA ARG A 76 -9.29 -7.18 4.92
C ARG A 76 -8.29 -6.72 5.97
N THR A 77 -7.28 -5.98 5.55
CA THR A 77 -6.43 -5.26 6.50
C THR A 77 -7.32 -4.35 7.34
N LYS A 78 -7.21 -4.45 8.66
CA LYS A 78 -7.96 -3.59 9.59
C LYS A 78 -7.43 -2.16 9.61
N GLU A 79 -6.27 -1.94 8.99
CA GLU A 79 -5.64 -0.63 8.89
C GLU A 79 -6.10 0.05 7.60
N GLU A 80 -6.47 1.31 7.74
CA GLU A 80 -6.78 2.17 6.60
C GLU A 80 -5.57 2.22 5.67
N GLU A 81 -5.78 1.88 4.40
CA GLU A 81 -4.73 2.01 3.41
C GLU A 81 -4.41 3.50 3.20
N THR A 82 -3.14 3.85 3.27
CA THR A 82 -2.73 5.25 3.19
C THR A 82 -1.63 5.45 2.16
N TYR A 83 -1.72 6.56 1.41
CA TYR A 83 -0.73 6.94 0.41
C TYR A 83 0.01 8.22 0.79
N PRO A 84 1.33 8.31 0.52
CA PRO A 84 2.07 9.55 0.69
C PRO A 84 1.55 10.62 -0.26
N CYS A 85 1.58 11.88 0.16
CA CYS A 85 1.29 13.03 -0.72
C CYS A 85 2.56 13.61 -1.37
N ILE A 86 3.73 13.09 -1.01
CA ILE A 86 5.05 13.59 -1.42
C ILE A 86 5.85 12.43 -2.05
N LYS A 87 6.55 12.72 -3.16
CA LYS A 87 7.43 11.79 -3.85
C LYS A 87 8.58 12.54 -4.52
N THR A 88 9.81 12.18 -4.20
CA THR A 88 11.05 12.86 -4.66
C THR A 88 11.23 12.97 -6.19
N THR A 89 10.57 12.11 -6.96
CA THR A 89 10.63 12.14 -8.43
C THR A 89 9.74 13.20 -9.08
N ASN A 90 8.90 13.89 -8.30
CA ASN A 90 8.00 14.92 -8.79
C ASN A 90 8.64 16.30 -8.65
N ASP A 91 8.12 17.27 -9.40
CA ASP A 91 8.56 18.66 -9.32
C ASP A 91 8.27 19.23 -7.93
N ARG A 92 9.21 20.05 -7.46
CA ARG A 92 9.07 20.76 -6.18
C ARG A 92 8.15 21.96 -6.35
N GLY A 93 7.34 22.22 -5.33
CA GLY A 93 6.43 23.36 -5.33
C GLY A 93 5.74 23.55 -4.00
N ILE A 94 5.06 24.70 -3.86
CA ILE A 94 4.34 25.04 -2.63
C ILE A 94 2.91 24.54 -2.73
N ARG A 95 2.42 23.91 -1.64
CA ARG A 95 1.00 23.57 -1.43
C ARG A 95 0.54 24.05 -0.07
N VAL A 96 -0.75 24.28 0.05
CA VAL A 96 -1.40 24.72 1.29
C VAL A 96 -2.13 23.52 1.89
N ILE A 97 -1.82 23.20 3.13
CA ILE A 97 -2.60 22.26 3.93
C ILE A 97 -3.60 23.08 4.72
N ARG A 98 -4.87 22.72 4.60
CA ARG A 98 -5.98 23.52 5.13
C ARG A 98 -6.17 23.33 6.63
N LYS A 99 -6.57 24.39 7.30
CA LYS A 99 -7.12 24.34 8.65
C LYS A 99 -8.15 23.21 8.77
N GLY A 100 -8.18 22.52 9.90
CA GLY A 100 -9.07 21.39 10.14
C GLY A 100 -8.46 20.04 9.78
N THR A 101 -7.30 19.99 9.12
CA THR A 101 -6.60 18.73 8.84
C THR A 101 -6.18 18.05 10.15
N PRO A 102 -6.59 16.78 10.40
CA PRO A 102 -6.22 16.05 11.61
C PRO A 102 -4.74 15.71 11.65
N SER A 103 -4.19 15.62 12.87
CA SER A 103 -2.82 15.20 13.13
C SER A 103 -2.82 13.89 13.94
N LYS A 104 -1.97 12.94 13.54
CA LYS A 104 -1.69 11.70 14.27
C LYS A 104 -0.39 11.79 15.09
N TYR A 105 0.13 13.01 15.31
CA TYR A 105 1.28 13.21 16.19
C TYR A 105 0.91 12.82 17.63
N LYS A 106 1.92 12.36 18.39
CA LYS A 106 1.72 11.85 19.77
C LYS A 106 1.10 12.86 20.73
N ASP A 107 1.44 14.14 20.58
CA ASP A 107 0.92 15.23 21.40
C ASP A 107 -0.26 15.87 20.67
N SER A 108 -1.39 16.09 21.39
CA SER A 108 -2.59 16.73 20.83
C SER A 108 -2.37 18.20 20.49
N ASP A 109 -1.47 18.84 21.23
CA ASP A 109 -1.13 20.25 21.12
C ASP A 109 0.36 20.41 20.85
N TYR A 110 0.72 20.98 19.71
CA TYR A 110 2.11 21.24 19.38
C TYR A 110 2.26 22.32 18.30
N VAL A 111 3.46 22.85 18.18
CA VAL A 111 3.82 23.86 17.20
C VAL A 111 5.11 23.46 16.49
N ILE A 112 5.09 23.50 15.16
CA ILE A 112 6.30 23.46 14.32
C ILE A 112 6.50 24.85 13.76
N LYS A 113 7.68 25.44 14.00
CA LYS A 113 7.99 26.78 13.54
C LYS A 113 8.21 26.86 12.05
N ALA A 114 7.86 28.00 11.48
CA ALA A 114 8.17 28.32 10.08
C ALA A 114 9.66 28.08 9.79
N ASN A 115 9.95 27.67 8.55
CA ASN A 115 11.25 27.27 8.06
C ASN A 115 11.83 25.98 8.68
N THR A 116 11.03 25.24 9.45
CA THR A 116 11.41 23.91 9.92
C THR A 116 11.41 22.94 8.72
N ARG A 117 12.51 22.20 8.60
CA ARG A 117 12.71 21.15 7.60
C ARG A 117 12.43 19.80 8.26
N VAL A 118 11.58 19.00 7.64
CA VAL A 118 11.32 17.60 8.01
C VAL A 118 11.82 16.72 6.88
N SER A 119 12.67 15.73 7.18
CA SER A 119 13.24 14.81 6.20
C SER A 119 13.17 13.37 6.69
N SER A 120 12.89 12.43 5.77
CA SER A 120 12.92 10.99 6.00
C SER A 120 13.40 10.30 4.71
N GLY A 121 14.56 9.68 4.78
CA GLY A 121 15.22 9.14 3.59
C GLY A 121 15.45 10.23 2.55
N ASN A 122 14.91 10.02 1.35
CA ASN A 122 15.02 10.99 0.25
C ASN A 122 13.88 12.02 0.21
N MET A 123 12.90 11.92 1.09
CA MET A 123 11.77 12.85 1.13
C MET A 123 12.08 14.02 2.06
N GLU A 124 11.71 15.23 1.62
CA GLU A 124 11.87 16.45 2.38
C GLU A 124 10.66 17.35 2.20
N LEU A 125 10.26 18.01 3.26
CA LEU A 125 9.32 19.12 3.24
C LEU A 125 9.81 20.26 4.11
N ILE A 126 9.45 21.50 3.78
CA ILE A 126 9.75 22.70 4.54
C ILE A 126 8.44 23.41 4.84
N TYR A 127 8.15 23.57 6.12
CA TYR A 127 7.04 24.40 6.59
C TYR A 127 7.37 25.87 6.36
N LEU A 128 6.60 26.57 5.55
CA LEU A 128 6.81 28.01 5.28
C LEU A 128 6.09 28.90 6.30
N ASP A 129 5.11 28.35 7.01
CA ASP A 129 4.37 29.01 8.06
C ASP A 129 4.46 28.19 9.35
N ASP A 130 4.11 28.80 10.51
CA ASP A 130 3.98 28.05 11.76
C ASP A 130 2.83 27.05 11.62
N LEU A 131 3.11 25.76 11.79
CA LEU A 131 2.11 24.73 11.93
C LEU A 131 1.68 24.69 13.40
N ILE A 132 0.43 25.05 13.68
CA ILE A 132 -0.15 25.06 15.01
C ILE A 132 -1.24 24.00 15.06
N VAL A 133 -1.07 22.99 15.91
CA VAL A 133 -2.05 21.94 16.16
C VAL A 133 -2.56 22.07 17.58
N ALA A 134 -3.88 22.04 17.75
CA ALA A 134 -4.56 21.95 19.04
C ALA A 134 -5.68 20.91 18.93
N ASP A 135 -5.88 20.13 19.99
CA ASP A 135 -6.83 19.01 20.01
C ASP A 135 -6.63 18.05 18.81
N SER A 136 -5.37 17.81 18.44
CA SER A 136 -4.98 16.99 17.28
C SER A 136 -5.52 17.50 15.92
N VAL A 137 -5.81 18.79 15.78
CA VAL A 137 -6.31 19.41 14.56
C VAL A 137 -5.53 20.67 14.23
N LEU A 138 -5.20 20.85 12.96
CA LEU A 138 -4.51 22.02 12.42
C LEU A 138 -5.39 23.28 12.56
N GLN A 139 -4.84 24.33 13.20
CA GLN A 139 -5.60 25.54 13.55
C GLN A 139 -5.60 26.63 12.49
N SER A 140 -4.67 26.61 11.56
CA SER A 140 -4.56 27.57 10.46
C SER A 140 -4.08 26.90 9.19
N ASP A 141 -4.33 27.52 8.03
CA ASP A 141 -3.73 27.09 6.77
C ASP A 141 -2.20 27.19 6.85
N VAL A 142 -1.50 26.19 6.32
CA VAL A 142 -0.03 26.10 6.34
C VAL A 142 0.52 25.83 4.95
N ARG A 143 1.41 26.70 4.48
CA ARG A 143 2.16 26.49 3.25
C ARG A 143 3.34 25.56 3.49
N ILE A 144 3.50 24.59 2.60
CA ILE A 144 4.58 23.63 2.65
C ILE A 144 5.23 23.54 1.27
N ASP A 145 6.55 23.66 1.24
CA ASP A 145 7.36 23.44 0.02
C ASP A 145 7.89 21.99 0.02
N SER A 146 7.54 21.24 -1.01
CA SER A 146 7.95 19.84 -1.19
C SER A 146 7.71 19.34 -2.62
N ASN A 147 8.05 18.06 -2.87
CA ASN A 147 7.79 17.35 -4.14
C ASN A 147 6.42 16.66 -4.11
N TRP A 148 5.38 17.34 -4.53
CA TRP A 148 3.99 16.90 -4.39
C TRP A 148 3.54 15.94 -5.47
N ILE A 149 2.80 14.88 -5.06
CA ILE A 149 2.09 13.97 -5.97
C ILE A 149 0.83 14.63 -6.51
N TYR A 150 0.15 15.41 -5.66
CA TYR A 150 -1.18 15.94 -5.93
C TYR A 150 -1.16 17.44 -6.21
N SER A 151 -2.11 17.88 -7.05
CA SER A 151 -2.39 19.30 -7.25
C SER A 151 -2.98 19.94 -5.98
N GLN A 152 -2.99 21.26 -5.89
CA GLN A 152 -3.66 21.96 -4.78
C GLN A 152 -5.16 21.61 -4.74
N ALA A 153 -5.83 21.57 -5.89
CA ALA A 153 -7.24 21.24 -5.99
C ALA A 153 -7.55 19.84 -5.42
N SER A 154 -6.71 18.84 -5.73
CA SER A 154 -6.88 17.49 -5.18
C SER A 154 -6.64 17.45 -3.68
N LEU A 155 -5.65 18.18 -3.15
CA LEU A 155 -5.41 18.25 -1.71
C LEU A 155 -6.57 18.93 -0.97
N ASP A 156 -7.14 19.98 -1.56
CA ASP A 156 -8.30 20.68 -1.00
C ASP A 156 -9.56 19.78 -1.00
N GLU A 157 -9.72 18.94 -2.01
CA GLU A 157 -10.80 17.92 -2.07
C GLU A 157 -10.60 16.87 -0.98
N TYR A 158 -9.41 16.26 -0.88
CA TYR A 158 -9.12 15.27 0.16
C TYR A 158 -9.24 15.82 1.58
N ALA A 159 -8.85 17.07 1.81
CA ALA A 159 -9.04 17.73 3.11
C ALA A 159 -10.51 17.89 3.47
N ARG A 160 -11.34 18.30 2.50
CA ARG A 160 -12.80 18.46 2.66
C ARG A 160 -13.50 17.16 2.97
N ASP A 161 -13.05 16.07 2.32
CA ASP A 161 -13.59 14.72 2.47
C ASP A 161 -13.05 14.00 3.72
N GLY A 162 -12.17 14.64 4.51
CA GLY A 162 -11.58 14.07 5.72
C GLY A 162 -10.54 12.97 5.45
N LEU A 163 -10.02 12.90 4.22
CA LEU A 163 -9.07 11.87 3.79
C LEU A 163 -7.62 12.29 3.98
N LEU A 164 -7.34 13.56 4.31
CA LEU A 164 -5.98 14.08 4.49
C LEU A 164 -5.62 14.14 5.98
N TYR A 165 -4.38 13.81 6.31
CA TYR A 165 -3.89 13.93 7.69
C TYR A 165 -2.38 14.17 7.76
N ILE A 166 -1.94 14.70 8.93
CA ILE A 166 -0.53 14.87 9.29
C ILE A 166 -0.09 13.62 10.07
N THR A 167 1.01 12.99 9.66
CA THR A 167 1.52 11.77 10.31
C THR A 167 2.24 12.06 11.62
N GLN A 168 2.62 11.00 12.37
CA GLN A 168 3.47 11.13 13.56
C GLN A 168 4.84 11.75 13.26
N ASP A 169 5.36 11.58 12.05
CA ASP A 169 6.63 12.16 11.61
C ASP A 169 6.44 13.52 10.92
N ASN A 170 5.25 14.12 11.06
CA ASN A 170 4.90 15.40 10.44
C ASN A 170 5.00 15.45 8.91
N TYR A 171 4.69 14.33 8.24
CA TYR A 171 4.45 14.27 6.81
C TYR A 171 2.94 14.34 6.50
N ILE A 172 2.63 14.56 5.22
CA ILE A 172 1.24 14.60 4.76
C ILE A 172 0.94 13.28 4.03
N ARG A 173 -0.12 12.61 4.47
CA ARG A 173 -0.65 11.40 3.83
C ARG A 173 -2.15 11.52 3.61
N ARG A 174 -2.65 10.71 2.68
CA ARG A 174 -4.10 10.55 2.49
C ARG A 174 -4.53 9.11 2.79
N ILE A 175 -5.77 8.96 3.24
CA ILE A 175 -6.50 7.70 3.35
C ILE A 175 -7.11 7.36 1.98
N VAL A 176 -7.19 6.07 1.65
CA VAL A 176 -7.72 5.57 0.37
C VAL A 176 -8.98 4.78 0.59
#